data_dbf21f5ac5304ccb9baa5535209e7488
#
_entry.id   dbf21f5ac5304ccb9baa5535209e7488
#
_cell.length_a   1.000
_cell.length_b   1.000
_cell.length_c   1.000
_cell.angle_alpha   90.00
_cell.angle_beta   90.00
_cell.angle_gamma   90.00
#
_symmetry.space_group_name_H-M   'P 1'
#
loop_
_entity.id
_entity.type
_entity.pdbx_description
1 polymer ?
#
loop_
_entity_poly.entity_id
_entity_poly.type
_entity_poly.pdbx_seq_one_letter_code
_entity_poly.pdbx_strand_id
1 'polypeptide(L)'
;MSSPQLDRSKVWTGDLNARALEPQPRLTVGLHDTTLRDGEQAAGVVLSPEAKLRIAQALDEAGVDRIEVGDPRASDEDSNAIRLILEAGLRAEIWGFSRSARADLEALVELGLRSAVVDAPISDVLL
;
A
#
# COMPACT_ATOMS: atom_id res chain seq x y z
N MET A 1 -2.70 -26.32 15.41
CA MET A 1 -3.49 -26.01 14.22
C MET A 1 -2.61 -26.30 13.01
N SER A 2 -2.95 -27.28 12.15
CA SER A 2 -2.18 -27.57 10.95
C SER A 2 -2.37 -26.43 9.96
N SER A 3 -1.25 -25.86 9.44
CA SER A 3 -1.30 -24.87 8.37
C SER A 3 -2.10 -25.43 7.19
N PRO A 4 -2.97 -24.62 6.55
CA PRO A 4 -3.69 -25.08 5.38
C PRO A 4 -2.68 -25.51 4.30
N GLN A 5 -2.80 -26.75 3.84
CA GLN A 5 -1.97 -27.22 2.75
C GLN A 5 -2.39 -26.51 1.47
N LEU A 6 -1.44 -25.81 0.84
CA LEU A 6 -1.64 -25.16 -0.45
C LEU A 6 -1.96 -26.23 -1.51
N ASP A 7 -3.12 -26.13 -2.15
CA ASP A 7 -3.47 -26.99 -3.29
C ASP A 7 -2.66 -26.55 -4.52
N ARG A 8 -1.56 -27.24 -4.76
CA ARG A 8 -0.63 -26.91 -5.86
C ARG A 8 -1.26 -27.04 -7.26
N SER A 9 -2.39 -27.73 -7.39
CA SER A 9 -3.11 -27.81 -8.67
C SER A 9 -3.80 -26.49 -9.06
N LYS A 10 -4.00 -25.59 -8.08
CA LYS A 10 -4.62 -24.26 -8.26
C LYS A 10 -3.60 -23.12 -8.35
N VAL A 11 -2.32 -23.42 -8.20
CA VAL A 11 -1.24 -22.44 -8.28
C VAL A 11 -0.40 -22.77 -9.51
N TRP A 12 -0.49 -21.90 -10.52
CA TRP A 12 0.37 -22.02 -11.68
C TRP A 12 1.74 -21.39 -11.39
N THR A 13 2.79 -22.16 -11.63
CA THR A 13 4.17 -21.66 -11.61
C THR A 13 4.84 -22.02 -12.93
N GLY A 14 5.52 -21.08 -13.56
CA GLY A 14 6.26 -21.32 -14.79
C GLY A 14 7.44 -22.30 -14.58
N ASP A 15 7.77 -23.07 -15.61
CA ASP A 15 8.87 -24.04 -15.57
C ASP A 15 10.23 -23.43 -15.18
N LEU A 16 10.44 -22.16 -15.50
CA LEU A 16 11.64 -21.43 -15.10
C LEU A 16 11.73 -21.25 -13.57
N ASN A 17 10.61 -21.05 -12.90
CA ASN A 17 10.57 -20.96 -11.44
C ASN A 17 10.92 -22.30 -10.79
N ALA A 18 10.43 -23.41 -11.34
CA ALA A 18 10.76 -24.75 -10.85
C ALA A 18 12.25 -25.09 -10.98
N ARG A 19 12.94 -24.52 -12.00
CA ARG A 19 14.37 -24.72 -12.24
C ARG A 19 15.27 -23.76 -11.47
N ALA A 20 14.78 -22.55 -11.18
CA ALA A 20 15.53 -21.51 -10.48
C ALA A 20 15.40 -21.57 -8.95
N LEU A 21 14.35 -22.21 -8.45
CA LEU A 21 14.10 -22.34 -7.02
C LEU A 21 14.77 -23.63 -6.48
N GLU A 22 16.05 -23.54 -6.17
CA GLU A 22 16.61 -24.42 -5.15
C GLU A 22 15.82 -24.24 -3.84
N PRO A 23 15.83 -25.20 -2.88
CA PRO A 23 15.14 -25.03 -1.61
C PRO A 23 15.57 -23.72 -0.96
N GLN A 24 14.78 -22.67 -1.14
CA GLN A 24 15.05 -21.37 -0.52
C GLN A 24 14.78 -21.46 0.97
N PRO A 25 15.60 -20.82 1.80
CA PRO A 25 15.25 -20.64 3.21
C PRO A 25 13.85 -20.00 3.30
N ARG A 26 13.10 -20.32 4.34
CA ARG A 26 11.78 -19.71 4.56
C ARG A 26 11.94 -18.19 4.59
N LEU A 27 11.43 -17.53 3.56
CA LEU A 27 11.41 -16.07 3.49
C LEU A 27 10.23 -15.57 4.32
N THR A 28 10.48 -14.58 5.15
CA THR A 28 9.40 -13.79 5.74
C THR A 28 8.97 -12.78 4.69
N VAL A 29 7.73 -12.86 4.27
CA VAL A 29 7.13 -11.97 3.25
C VAL A 29 6.15 -11.05 3.96
N GLY A 30 6.29 -9.74 3.76
CA GLY A 30 5.31 -8.74 4.16
C GLY A 30 4.40 -8.36 2.98
N LEU A 31 3.13 -8.10 3.27
CA LEU A 31 2.15 -7.61 2.30
C LEU A 31 2.07 -6.09 2.37
N HIS A 32 2.22 -5.43 1.21
CA HIS A 32 2.00 -4.00 1.04
C HIS A 32 0.78 -3.80 0.15
N ASP A 33 -0.30 -3.28 0.71
CA ASP A 33 -1.54 -3.03 -0.01
C ASP A 33 -1.60 -1.61 -0.56
N THR A 34 -2.00 -1.47 -1.81
CA THR A 34 -2.11 -0.18 -2.51
C THR A 34 -3.54 0.15 -2.95
N THR A 35 -4.53 -0.53 -2.40
CA THR A 35 -5.95 -0.33 -2.76
C THR A 35 -6.39 1.11 -2.59
N LEU A 36 -5.98 1.76 -1.50
CA LEU A 36 -6.37 3.14 -1.18
C LEU A 36 -5.56 4.21 -1.93
N ARG A 37 -4.55 3.84 -2.69
CA ARG A 37 -3.81 4.74 -3.57
C ARG A 37 -3.98 4.35 -5.03
N ASP A 38 -3.39 3.24 -5.46
CA ASP A 38 -3.39 2.80 -6.86
C ASP A 38 -4.78 2.27 -7.27
N GLY A 39 -5.44 1.55 -6.38
CA GLY A 39 -6.79 1.03 -6.63
C GLY A 39 -7.83 2.13 -6.82
N GLU A 40 -7.71 3.26 -6.15
CA GLU A 40 -8.61 4.42 -6.31
C GLU A 40 -8.39 5.17 -7.63
N GLN A 41 -7.24 5.00 -8.28
CA GLN A 41 -6.99 5.59 -9.60
C GLN A 41 -7.80 4.90 -10.73
N ALA A 42 -8.52 3.83 -10.42
CA ALA A 42 -9.42 3.18 -11.36
C ALA A 42 -10.58 4.11 -11.76
N ALA A 43 -10.88 4.16 -13.07
CA ALA A 43 -11.94 5.03 -13.57
C ALA A 43 -13.30 4.74 -12.91
N GLY A 44 -13.94 5.77 -12.37
CA GLY A 44 -15.26 5.67 -11.72
C GLY A 44 -15.20 5.27 -10.24
N VAL A 45 -14.04 5.10 -9.66
CA VAL A 45 -13.86 4.88 -8.21
C VAL A 45 -13.64 6.22 -7.53
N VAL A 46 -14.49 6.53 -6.56
CA VAL A 46 -14.33 7.69 -5.66
C VAL A 46 -14.72 7.22 -4.26
N LEU A 47 -13.80 7.30 -3.32
CA LEU A 47 -13.99 6.84 -1.94
C LEU A 47 -14.10 8.03 -0.99
N SER A 48 -15.14 8.06 -0.15
CA SER A 48 -15.20 9.04 0.93
C SER A 48 -14.13 8.74 1.99
N PRO A 49 -13.71 9.74 2.81
CA PRO A 49 -12.77 9.52 3.91
C PRO A 49 -13.17 8.38 4.85
N GLU A 50 -14.47 8.25 5.17
CA GLU A 50 -14.98 7.17 6.02
C GLU A 50 -14.94 5.82 5.31
N ALA A 51 -15.13 5.78 3.98
CA ALA A 51 -14.99 4.55 3.21
C ALA A 51 -13.54 4.09 3.19
N LYS A 52 -12.58 5.00 2.99
CA LYS A 52 -11.14 4.71 3.08
C LYS A 52 -10.75 4.18 4.46
N LEU A 53 -11.25 4.79 5.53
CA LEU A 53 -11.02 4.29 6.89
C LEU A 53 -11.53 2.85 7.08
N ARG A 54 -12.76 2.55 6.64
CA ARG A 54 -13.31 1.18 6.76
C ARG A 54 -12.50 0.15 5.97
N ILE A 55 -12.01 0.52 4.77
CA ILE A 55 -11.15 -0.35 3.97
C ILE A 55 -9.81 -0.57 4.69
N ALA A 56 -9.18 0.48 5.23
CA ALA A 56 -7.94 0.37 5.98
C ALA A 56 -8.10 -0.55 7.21
N GLN A 57 -9.21 -0.43 7.95
CA GLN A 57 -9.52 -1.31 9.08
C GLN A 57 -9.68 -2.77 8.64
N ALA A 58 -10.38 -3.03 7.54
CA ALA A 58 -10.56 -4.38 7.01
C ALA A 58 -9.23 -5.00 6.54
N LEU A 59 -8.34 -4.21 5.93
CA LEU A 59 -6.99 -4.63 5.54
C LEU A 59 -6.13 -4.96 6.77
N ASP A 60 -6.19 -4.14 7.81
CA ASP A 60 -5.51 -4.38 9.08
C ASP A 60 -6.02 -5.66 9.78
N GLU A 61 -7.34 -5.88 9.80
CA GLU A 61 -7.96 -7.11 10.32
C GLU A 61 -7.53 -8.35 9.52
N ALA A 62 -7.38 -8.21 8.19
CA ALA A 62 -6.89 -9.28 7.33
C ALA A 62 -5.40 -9.60 7.52
N GLY A 63 -4.65 -8.76 8.25
CA GLY A 63 -3.25 -8.97 8.58
C GLY A 63 -2.28 -8.45 7.52
N VAL A 64 -2.66 -7.43 6.76
CA VAL A 64 -1.75 -6.70 5.87
C VAL A 64 -0.71 -5.96 6.70
N ASP A 65 0.57 -6.02 6.30
CA ASP A 65 1.66 -5.40 7.05
C ASP A 65 1.76 -3.89 6.81
N ARG A 66 1.45 -3.44 5.58
CA ARG A 66 1.57 -2.04 5.16
C ARG A 66 0.39 -1.64 4.28
N ILE A 67 -0.13 -0.44 4.50
CA ILE A 67 -1.24 0.14 3.73
C ILE A 67 -0.80 1.48 3.16
N GLU A 68 -0.80 1.61 1.83
CA GLU A 68 -0.54 2.86 1.13
C GLU A 68 -1.84 3.65 0.99
N VAL A 69 -1.93 4.79 1.69
CA VAL A 69 -3.18 5.52 1.90
C VAL A 69 -3.40 6.71 0.95
N GLY A 70 -2.46 6.98 0.06
CA GLY A 70 -2.58 8.02 -0.96
C GLY A 70 -1.68 9.23 -0.74
N ASP A 71 -1.93 10.26 -1.56
CA ASP A 71 -1.19 11.53 -1.58
C ASP A 71 -2.00 12.61 -0.86
N PRO A 72 -1.49 13.21 0.24
CA PRO A 72 -2.21 14.25 0.97
C PRO A 72 -2.44 15.53 0.16
N ARG A 73 -1.73 15.73 -0.93
CA ARG A 73 -1.90 16.89 -1.80
C ARG A 73 -2.84 16.65 -2.98
N ALA A 74 -3.38 15.44 -3.12
CA ALA A 74 -4.34 15.15 -4.19
C ALA A 74 -5.66 15.92 -3.95
N SER A 75 -6.16 15.95 -2.70
CA SER A 75 -7.35 16.70 -2.30
C SER A 75 -7.41 16.90 -0.77
N ASP A 76 -8.31 17.78 -0.32
CA ASP A 76 -8.60 17.94 1.11
C ASP A 76 -9.26 16.69 1.70
N GLU A 77 -10.07 15.98 0.91
CA GLU A 77 -10.67 14.70 1.28
C GLU A 77 -9.61 13.63 1.51
N ASP A 78 -8.57 13.58 0.68
CA ASP A 78 -7.45 12.63 0.86
C ASP A 78 -6.67 12.95 2.14
N SER A 79 -6.34 14.22 2.37
CA SER A 79 -5.72 14.65 3.63
C SER A 79 -6.55 14.27 4.85
N ASN A 80 -7.87 14.42 4.77
CA ASN A 80 -8.78 14.07 5.86
C ASN A 80 -8.84 12.54 6.07
N ALA A 81 -8.92 11.76 4.98
CA ALA A 81 -8.89 10.31 5.05
C ALA A 81 -7.61 9.78 5.70
N ILE A 82 -6.45 10.31 5.31
CA ILE A 82 -5.16 9.94 5.88
C ILE A 82 -5.14 10.24 7.39
N ARG A 83 -5.64 11.40 7.81
CA ARG A 83 -5.72 11.76 9.23
C ARG A 83 -6.59 10.78 10.02
N LEU A 84 -7.78 10.46 9.51
CA LEU A 84 -8.68 9.49 10.15
C LEU A 84 -8.03 8.10 10.29
N ILE A 85 -7.31 7.64 9.27
CA ILE A 85 -6.62 6.36 9.29
C ILE A 85 -5.48 6.35 10.32
N LEU A 86 -4.69 7.44 10.39
CA LEU A 86 -3.62 7.57 11.38
C LEU A 86 -4.16 7.59 12.82
N GLU A 87 -5.28 8.27 13.05
CA GLU A 87 -5.95 8.35 14.36
C GLU A 87 -6.57 7.00 14.79
N ALA A 88 -6.88 6.11 13.85
CA ALA A 88 -7.46 4.79 14.14
C ALA A 88 -6.49 3.83 14.83
N GLY A 89 -5.17 4.10 14.81
CA GLY A 89 -4.17 3.32 15.53
C GLY A 89 -4.07 1.86 15.05
N LEU A 90 -4.09 1.66 13.73
CA LEU A 90 -4.00 0.34 13.10
C LEU A 90 -2.64 -0.32 13.41
N ARG A 91 -2.59 -1.65 13.33
CA ARG A 91 -1.35 -2.43 13.48
C ARG A 91 -0.47 -2.34 12.23
N ALA A 92 -1.11 -2.29 11.07
CA ALA A 92 -0.44 -2.09 9.79
C ALA A 92 0.32 -0.77 9.78
N GLU A 93 1.52 -0.77 9.20
CA GLU A 93 2.28 0.44 8.98
C GLU A 93 1.62 1.29 7.88
N ILE A 94 1.35 2.55 8.17
CA ILE A 94 0.67 3.46 7.23
C ILE A 94 1.71 4.20 6.39
N TRP A 95 1.59 4.04 5.08
CA TRP A 95 2.47 4.64 4.08
C TRP A 95 1.73 5.68 3.26
N GLY A 96 2.31 6.86 3.09
CA GLY A 96 1.85 7.84 2.13
C GLY A 96 2.43 7.62 0.74
N PHE A 97 1.90 8.35 -0.22
CA PHE A 97 2.49 8.49 -1.56
C PHE A 97 2.89 9.94 -1.79
N SER A 98 3.97 10.18 -2.51
CA SER A 98 4.46 11.52 -2.83
C SER A 98 5.24 11.51 -4.13
N ARG A 99 5.15 12.60 -4.87
CA ARG A 99 6.14 12.92 -5.89
C ARG A 99 7.43 13.40 -5.21
N SER A 100 8.55 13.38 -5.94
CA SER A 100 9.84 13.88 -5.46
C SER A 100 9.93 15.42 -5.34
N ALA A 101 8.82 16.08 -5.06
CA ALA A 101 8.73 17.51 -4.85
C ALA A 101 8.75 17.84 -3.35
N ARG A 102 9.53 18.86 -2.98
CA ARG A 102 9.70 19.25 -1.57
C ARG A 102 8.37 19.50 -0.83
N ALA A 103 7.46 20.24 -1.45
CA ALA A 103 6.17 20.56 -0.86
C ALA A 103 5.27 19.33 -0.64
N ASP A 104 5.39 18.30 -1.49
CA ASP A 104 4.64 17.05 -1.35
C ASP A 104 5.19 16.23 -0.16
N LEU A 105 6.53 16.20 -0.01
CA LEU A 105 7.18 15.55 1.12
C LEU A 105 6.89 16.25 2.45
N GLU A 106 6.89 17.58 2.46
CA GLU A 106 6.54 18.37 3.64
C GLU A 106 5.09 18.09 4.09
N ALA A 107 4.14 17.96 3.17
CA ALA A 107 2.75 17.64 3.48
C ALA A 107 2.59 16.26 4.15
N LEU A 108 3.37 15.24 3.74
CA LEU A 108 3.39 13.94 4.43
C LEU A 108 3.83 14.07 5.89
N VAL A 109 4.92 14.81 6.10
CA VAL A 109 5.49 15.04 7.45
C VAL A 109 4.52 15.82 8.33
N GLU A 110 3.87 16.86 7.80
CA GLU A 110 2.88 17.68 8.52
C GLU A 110 1.67 16.87 8.98
N LEU A 111 1.25 15.88 8.22
CA LEU A 111 0.19 14.94 8.62
C LEU A 111 0.65 13.88 9.63
N GLY A 112 1.97 13.74 9.86
CA GLY A 112 2.52 12.76 10.80
C GLY A 112 2.83 11.40 10.19
N LEU A 113 2.83 11.27 8.87
CA LEU A 113 3.29 10.06 8.18
C LEU A 113 4.79 9.88 8.36
N ARG A 114 5.21 8.64 8.63
CA ARG A 114 6.61 8.28 8.88
C ARG A 114 7.24 7.50 7.74
N SER A 115 6.41 6.95 6.87
CA SER A 115 6.80 6.12 5.74
C SER A 115 6.06 6.57 4.50
N ALA A 116 6.74 6.58 3.36
CA ALA A 116 6.13 6.94 2.08
C ALA A 116 6.82 6.24 0.90
N VAL A 117 6.03 6.02 -0.16
CA VAL A 117 6.53 5.75 -1.49
C VAL A 117 6.76 7.08 -2.18
N VAL A 118 7.97 7.32 -2.67
CA VAL A 118 8.32 8.54 -3.41
C VAL A 118 8.55 8.21 -4.87
N ASP A 119 7.74 8.79 -5.73
CA ASP A 119 7.86 8.65 -7.19
C ASP A 119 8.76 9.76 -7.75
N ALA A 120 9.79 9.33 -8.48
CA ALA A 120 10.73 10.23 -9.13
C ALA A 120 10.90 9.82 -10.60
N PRO A 121 10.49 10.66 -11.57
CA PRO A 121 10.77 10.40 -12.96
C PRO A 121 12.29 10.48 -13.21
N ILE A 122 12.81 9.51 -13.96
CA ILE A 122 14.24 9.41 -14.28
C ILE A 122 14.51 9.41 -15.79
N SER A 123 13.47 9.53 -16.61
CA SER A 123 13.64 9.60 -18.07
C SER A 123 13.75 11.05 -18.55
N ASP A 124 14.57 11.29 -19.57
CA ASP A 124 14.75 12.62 -20.21
C ASP A 124 13.45 13.23 -20.75
N VAL A 125 12.39 12.41 -20.92
CA VAL A 125 11.08 12.85 -21.41
C VAL A 125 10.21 13.42 -20.27
N LEU A 126 10.49 13.03 -19.01
CA LEU A 126 9.69 13.37 -17.83
C LEU A 126 10.41 14.34 -16.88
N LEU A 127 11.69 14.58 -17.11
CA LEU A 127 12.48 15.62 -16.45
C LEU A 127 12.30 16.94 -17.21
#